data_1be175118fe0f2d2a37df5e33eea8b28
#
_entry.id   1be175118fe0f2d2a37df5e33eea8b28
#
_cell.length_a   1.000
_cell.length_b   1.000
_cell.length_c   1.000
_cell.angle_alpha   90.00
_cell.angle_beta   90.00
_cell.angle_gamma   90.00
#
_symmetry.space_group_name_H-M   'P 1'
#
loop_
_entity.id
_entity.type
_entity.pdbx_description
1 polymer ?
#
loop_
_entity_poly.entity_id
_entity_poly.type
_entity_poly.pdbx_seq_one_letter_code
_entity_poly.pdbx_strand_id
1 'polypeptide(L)'
;TPLPGSSPSYNIASGGQFTGINLDIPLFLRRERARIERQKLNLTSRQWQLEWTGAGLRQELERSLQQYNLYRNLLVLQEKLVVENRRMLEAEKTRFQAGESNVFILNQREVNLINAEVKVVELQLQQHLNVLQQYHLSGLMQRYALQR
;
A
#
# COMPACT_ATOMS: atom_id res chain seq x y z
N THR A 1 38.92 21.50 -26.77
CA THR A 1 37.96 22.12 -27.71
C THR A 1 37.23 23.22 -26.96
N PRO A 2 37.42 24.50 -27.32
CA PRO A 2 36.73 25.60 -26.65
C PRO A 2 35.30 25.71 -27.13
N LEU A 3 34.39 26.01 -26.19
CA LEU A 3 32.96 26.19 -26.42
C LEU A 3 32.69 27.39 -27.35
N PRO A 4 31.80 27.26 -28.33
CA PRO A 4 31.42 28.40 -29.18
C PRO A 4 30.49 29.35 -28.41
N GLY A 5 30.93 30.58 -28.14
CA GLY A 5 30.11 31.59 -27.48
C GLY A 5 30.88 32.68 -26.74
N SER A 6 32.19 32.76 -26.90
CA SER A 6 32.94 33.90 -26.36
C SER A 6 32.92 35.08 -27.32
N SER A 7 32.15 36.11 -26.95
CA SER A 7 32.20 37.44 -27.59
C SER A 7 33.61 38.05 -27.46
N PRO A 8 34.11 38.76 -28.49
CA PRO A 8 35.44 39.35 -28.45
C PRO A 8 35.48 40.47 -27.41
N SER A 9 36.37 40.33 -26.41
CA SER A 9 36.69 41.37 -25.45
C SER A 9 37.72 42.30 -26.07
N TYR A 10 37.34 43.55 -26.34
CA TYR A 10 38.28 44.60 -26.73
C TYR A 10 38.90 45.21 -25.46
N ASN A 11 40.20 44.97 -25.23
CA ASN A 11 40.99 45.66 -24.23
C ASN A 11 41.57 46.92 -24.84
N ILE A 12 41.08 48.10 -24.49
CA ILE A 12 41.76 49.37 -24.73
C ILE A 12 42.50 49.75 -23.44
N ALA A 13 43.82 49.52 -23.43
CA ALA A 13 44.68 49.88 -22.32
C ALA A 13 45.04 51.35 -22.42
N SER A 14 44.41 52.21 -21.61
CA SER A 14 44.96 53.52 -21.23
C SER A 14 44.64 53.75 -19.74
N GLY A 15 45.65 54.06 -18.94
CA GLY A 15 45.64 54.11 -17.49
C GLY A 15 44.51 54.95 -16.89
N GLY A 16 43.50 54.24 -16.44
CA GLY A 16 42.39 54.77 -15.70
C GLY A 16 41.64 53.60 -15.06
N GLN A 17 41.07 53.78 -13.87
CA GLN A 17 40.26 52.79 -13.20
C GLN A 17 39.01 52.44 -14.05
N PHE A 18 38.96 51.23 -14.59
CA PHE A 18 37.78 50.72 -15.30
C PHE A 18 36.79 50.09 -14.32
N THR A 19 35.66 50.70 -14.10
CA THR A 19 34.45 50.07 -13.58
C THR A 19 33.61 49.58 -14.78
N GLY A 20 33.80 48.33 -15.17
CA GLY A 20 33.00 47.72 -16.25
C GLY A 20 31.73 47.08 -15.68
N ILE A 21 30.56 47.54 -16.11
CA ILE A 21 29.29 46.83 -15.89
C ILE A 21 29.16 45.82 -17.03
N ASN A 22 29.29 44.54 -16.71
CA ASN A 22 29.07 43.45 -17.68
C ASN A 22 27.58 43.10 -17.70
N LEU A 23 26.86 43.59 -18.70
CA LEU A 23 25.44 43.30 -18.90
C LEU A 23 25.32 42.11 -19.88
N ASP A 24 25.20 40.93 -19.37
CA ASP A 24 25.00 39.71 -20.16
C ASP A 24 23.50 39.54 -20.43
N ILE A 25 23.01 40.10 -21.55
CA ILE A 25 21.62 39.95 -22.00
C ILE A 25 21.57 38.72 -22.93
N PRO A 26 21.01 37.57 -22.52
CA PRO A 26 20.81 36.47 -23.44
C PRO A 26 19.77 36.85 -24.50
N LEU A 27 20.23 37.18 -25.71
CA LEU A 27 19.41 37.63 -26.84
C LEU A 27 18.28 36.68 -27.24
N PHE A 28 18.33 35.47 -26.82
CA PHE A 28 17.28 34.46 -27.01
C PHE A 28 16.94 33.83 -25.67
N LEU A 29 15.83 34.19 -25.08
CA LEU A 29 15.23 33.61 -23.85
C LEU A 29 14.85 32.12 -24.01
N ARG A 30 15.53 31.40 -24.89
CA ARG A 30 15.30 29.97 -25.17
C ARG A 30 15.51 29.10 -23.90
N ARG A 31 16.54 29.41 -23.13
CA ARG A 31 16.82 28.69 -21.86
C ARG A 31 15.70 28.93 -20.85
N GLU A 32 15.26 30.15 -20.70
CA GLU A 32 14.21 30.54 -19.75
C GLU A 32 12.84 29.98 -20.18
N ARG A 33 12.52 30.05 -21.46
CA ARG A 33 11.29 29.43 -22.01
C ARG A 33 11.30 27.91 -21.83
N ALA A 34 12.40 27.22 -22.14
CA ALA A 34 12.54 25.79 -21.93
C ALA A 34 12.45 25.41 -20.45
N ARG A 35 12.95 26.26 -19.55
CA ARG A 35 12.85 26.07 -18.10
C ARG A 35 11.41 26.20 -17.63
N ILE A 36 10.66 27.20 -18.11
CA ILE A 36 9.25 27.41 -17.79
C ILE A 36 8.40 26.23 -18.32
N GLU A 37 8.62 25.80 -19.56
CA GLU A 37 7.91 24.63 -20.11
C GLU A 37 8.19 23.35 -19.34
N ARG A 38 9.44 23.11 -18.96
CA ARG A 38 9.82 21.98 -18.12
C ARG A 38 9.13 22.03 -16.76
N GLN A 39 9.03 23.21 -16.15
CA GLN A 39 8.31 23.42 -14.89
C GLN A 39 6.81 23.14 -15.03
N LYS A 40 6.18 23.61 -16.12
CA LYS A 40 4.76 23.32 -16.42
C LYS A 40 4.51 21.83 -16.60
N LEU A 41 5.36 21.15 -17.37
CA LEU A 41 5.27 19.69 -17.56
C LEU A 41 5.44 18.94 -16.23
N ASN A 42 6.37 19.38 -15.37
CA ASN A 42 6.54 18.79 -14.04
C ASN A 42 5.31 18.98 -13.15
N LEU A 43 4.68 20.15 -13.20
CA LEU A 43 3.42 20.40 -12.45
C LEU A 43 2.30 19.51 -12.96
N THR A 44 2.12 19.43 -14.27
CA THR A 44 1.11 18.57 -14.89
C THR A 44 1.36 17.09 -14.53
N SER A 45 2.60 16.63 -14.62
CA SER A 45 2.99 15.26 -14.22
C SER A 45 2.66 14.99 -12.74
N ARG A 46 2.93 15.93 -11.85
CA ARG A 46 2.60 15.80 -10.43
C ARG A 46 1.09 15.78 -10.16
N GLN A 47 0.30 16.58 -10.91
CA GLN A 47 -1.16 16.54 -10.83
C GLN A 47 -1.70 15.17 -11.24
N TRP A 48 -1.24 14.63 -12.36
CA TRP A 48 -1.62 13.29 -12.81
C TRP A 48 -1.21 12.20 -11.81
N GLN A 49 -0.01 12.33 -11.22
CA GLN A 49 0.46 11.40 -10.20
C GLN A 49 -0.43 11.43 -8.95
N LEU A 50 -0.91 12.61 -8.57
CA LEU A 50 -1.82 12.81 -7.43
C LEU A 50 -3.20 12.18 -7.70
N GLU A 51 -3.76 12.41 -8.89
CA GLU A 51 -5.02 11.81 -9.32
C GLU A 51 -4.92 10.29 -9.40
N TRP A 52 -3.83 9.76 -10.00
CA TRP A 52 -3.57 8.34 -10.09
C TRP A 52 -3.43 7.69 -8.71
N THR A 53 -2.68 8.31 -7.80
CA THR A 53 -2.52 7.84 -6.43
C THR A 53 -3.86 7.85 -5.68
N GLY A 54 -4.65 8.91 -5.84
CA GLY A 54 -5.99 9.01 -5.25
C GLY A 54 -6.96 7.94 -5.77
N ALA A 55 -6.92 7.65 -7.08
CA ALA A 55 -7.71 6.58 -7.67
C ALA A 55 -7.28 5.20 -7.16
N GLY A 56 -5.97 4.96 -7.05
CA GLY A 56 -5.40 3.74 -6.51
C GLY A 56 -5.83 3.48 -5.06
N LEU A 57 -5.76 4.51 -4.20
CA LEU A 57 -6.19 4.42 -2.81
C LEU A 57 -7.70 4.10 -2.69
N ARG A 58 -8.55 4.70 -3.53
CA ARG A 58 -9.99 4.37 -3.55
C ARG A 58 -10.23 2.92 -3.92
N GLN A 59 -9.56 2.45 -4.98
CA GLN A 59 -9.68 1.06 -5.41
C GLN A 59 -9.19 0.08 -4.34
N GLU A 60 -8.10 0.40 -3.64
CA GLU A 60 -7.57 -0.43 -2.56
C GLU A 60 -8.52 -0.47 -1.35
N LEU A 61 -9.15 0.66 -1.01
CA LEU A 61 -10.15 0.73 0.04
C LEU A 61 -11.39 -0.12 -0.32
N GLU A 62 -11.91 0.00 -1.55
CA GLU A 62 -13.04 -0.82 -2.02
C GLU A 62 -12.72 -2.31 -1.98
N ARG A 63 -11.53 -2.69 -2.43
CA ARG A 63 -11.03 -4.08 -2.33
C ARG A 63 -10.98 -4.57 -0.88
N SER A 64 -10.48 -3.74 0.02
CA SER A 64 -10.41 -4.06 1.45
C SER A 64 -11.79 -4.25 2.07
N LEU A 65 -12.79 -3.43 1.69
CA LEU A 65 -14.19 -3.61 2.13
C LEU A 65 -14.79 -4.92 1.61
N GLN A 66 -14.52 -5.28 0.35
CA GLN A 66 -14.97 -6.57 -0.20
C GLN A 66 -14.32 -7.75 0.52
N GLN A 67 -13.01 -7.67 0.82
CA GLN A 67 -12.30 -8.68 1.59
C GLN A 67 -12.84 -8.83 3.01
N TYR A 68 -13.21 -7.74 3.68
CA TYR A 68 -13.84 -7.79 4.99
C TYR A 68 -15.14 -8.61 4.96
N ASN A 69 -16.02 -8.34 3.99
CA ASN A 69 -17.26 -9.08 3.82
C ASN A 69 -17.02 -10.56 3.50
N LEU A 70 -15.99 -10.86 2.70
CA LEU A 70 -15.58 -12.23 2.41
C LEU A 70 -15.14 -12.95 3.68
N TYR A 71 -14.23 -12.37 4.48
CA TYR A 71 -13.76 -12.98 5.73
C TYR A 71 -14.90 -13.21 6.72
N ARG A 72 -15.83 -12.25 6.83
CA ARG A 72 -17.02 -12.39 7.66
C ARG A 72 -17.86 -13.61 7.26
N ASN A 73 -18.12 -13.80 5.97
CA ASN A 73 -18.89 -14.93 5.46
C ASN A 73 -18.14 -16.26 5.66
N LEU A 74 -16.83 -16.27 5.40
CA LEU A 74 -15.98 -17.44 5.63
C LEU A 74 -15.95 -17.83 7.10
N LEU A 75 -15.93 -16.85 8.01
CA LEU A 75 -15.94 -17.10 9.44
C LEU A 75 -17.21 -17.81 9.88
N VAL A 76 -18.38 -17.35 9.43
CA VAL A 76 -19.67 -18.00 9.71
C VAL A 76 -19.70 -19.45 9.20
N LEU A 77 -19.15 -19.69 8.00
CA LEU A 77 -19.08 -21.07 7.45
C LEU A 77 -18.12 -21.94 8.25
N GLN A 78 -16.96 -21.40 8.65
CA GLN A 78 -15.96 -22.13 9.41
C GLN A 78 -16.45 -22.47 10.82
N GLU A 79 -17.17 -21.57 11.49
CA GLU A 79 -17.79 -21.83 12.79
C GLU A 79 -18.82 -22.97 12.71
N LYS A 80 -19.63 -23.03 11.64
CA LYS A 80 -20.51 -24.17 11.38
C LYS A 80 -19.72 -25.49 11.20
N LEU A 81 -18.61 -25.41 10.46
CA LEU A 81 -17.74 -26.58 10.26
C LEU A 81 -17.15 -27.09 11.58
N VAL A 82 -16.75 -26.18 12.50
CA VAL A 82 -16.31 -26.57 13.85
C VAL A 82 -17.41 -27.29 14.61
N VAL A 83 -18.66 -26.82 14.57
CA VAL A 83 -19.79 -27.45 15.22
C VAL A 83 -20.02 -28.87 14.66
N GLU A 84 -19.96 -29.05 13.34
CA GLU A 84 -20.14 -30.36 12.72
C GLU A 84 -18.97 -31.32 13.04
N ASN A 85 -17.71 -30.83 13.00
CA ASN A 85 -16.56 -31.65 13.40
C ASN A 85 -16.67 -32.10 14.88
N ARG A 86 -17.16 -31.21 15.77
CA ARG A 86 -17.39 -31.57 17.18
C ARG A 86 -18.44 -32.63 17.33
N ARG A 87 -19.55 -32.54 16.58
CA ARG A 87 -20.59 -33.61 16.55
C ARG A 87 -20.04 -34.94 16.05
N MET A 88 -19.21 -34.88 14.98
CA MET A 88 -18.57 -36.11 14.45
C MET A 88 -17.63 -36.73 15.47
N LEU A 89 -16.86 -35.92 16.21
CA LEU A 89 -15.98 -36.41 17.27
C LEU A 89 -16.78 -37.08 18.40
N GLU A 90 -17.86 -36.45 18.86
CA GLU A 90 -18.70 -37.02 19.92
C GLU A 90 -19.37 -38.35 19.48
N ALA A 91 -19.86 -38.41 18.24
CA ALA A 91 -20.39 -39.64 17.69
C ALA A 91 -19.32 -40.75 17.62
N GLU A 92 -18.08 -40.40 17.22
CA GLU A 92 -16.97 -41.35 17.15
C GLU A 92 -16.53 -41.83 18.54
N LYS A 93 -16.54 -40.97 19.56
CA LYS A 93 -16.29 -41.35 20.95
C LYS A 93 -17.31 -42.39 21.43
N THR A 94 -18.59 -42.20 21.12
CA THR A 94 -19.65 -43.15 21.47
C THR A 94 -19.43 -44.52 20.80
N ARG A 95 -19.08 -44.51 19.50
CA ARG A 95 -18.76 -45.76 18.76
C ARG A 95 -17.51 -46.45 19.29
N PHE A 96 -16.50 -45.70 19.67
CA PHE A 96 -15.28 -46.22 20.28
C PHE A 96 -15.58 -46.87 21.63
N GLN A 97 -16.40 -46.26 22.47
CA GLN A 97 -16.85 -46.84 23.75
C GLN A 97 -17.67 -48.12 23.57
N ALA A 98 -18.44 -48.24 22.49
CA ALA A 98 -19.17 -49.42 22.12
C ALA A 98 -18.30 -50.54 21.50
N GLY A 99 -17.00 -50.28 21.28
CA GLY A 99 -16.07 -51.20 20.63
C GLY A 99 -16.22 -51.29 19.10
N GLU A 100 -16.98 -50.35 18.49
CA GLU A 100 -17.27 -50.32 17.05
C GLU A 100 -16.27 -49.43 16.27
N SER A 101 -15.30 -48.84 16.94
CA SER A 101 -14.29 -47.94 16.35
C SER A 101 -12.91 -48.20 16.96
N ASN A 102 -11.90 -47.58 16.40
CA ASN A 102 -10.53 -47.69 16.88
C ASN A 102 -9.91 -46.31 17.20
N VAL A 103 -8.82 -46.30 17.98
CA VAL A 103 -8.10 -45.09 18.43
C VAL A 103 -7.62 -44.26 17.25
N PHE A 104 -7.26 -44.86 16.13
CA PHE A 104 -6.78 -44.13 14.96
C PHE A 104 -7.86 -43.20 14.38
N ILE A 105 -9.09 -43.71 14.23
CA ILE A 105 -10.23 -42.94 13.72
C ILE A 105 -10.60 -41.83 14.70
N LEU A 106 -10.61 -42.14 16.00
CA LEU A 106 -10.89 -41.16 17.04
C LEU A 106 -9.88 -40.02 16.99
N ASN A 107 -8.58 -40.32 16.96
CA ASN A 107 -7.51 -39.31 16.85
C ASN A 107 -7.63 -38.47 15.58
N GLN A 108 -7.99 -39.11 14.44
CA GLN A 108 -8.23 -38.37 13.20
C GLN A 108 -9.38 -37.36 13.33
N ARG A 109 -10.45 -37.69 14.07
CA ARG A 109 -11.55 -36.73 14.33
C ARG A 109 -11.12 -35.60 15.24
N GLU A 110 -10.28 -35.85 16.24
CA GLU A 110 -9.71 -34.82 17.10
C GLU A 110 -8.83 -33.85 16.33
N VAL A 111 -7.94 -34.38 15.48
CA VAL A 111 -7.08 -33.53 14.62
C VAL A 111 -7.91 -32.69 13.67
N ASN A 112 -8.98 -33.24 13.08
CA ASN A 112 -9.87 -32.50 12.20
C ASN A 112 -10.57 -31.34 12.93
N LEU A 113 -11.03 -31.56 14.17
CA LEU A 113 -11.63 -30.51 14.99
C LEU A 113 -10.62 -29.42 15.31
N ILE A 114 -9.42 -29.78 15.77
CA ILE A 114 -8.36 -28.82 16.10
C ILE A 114 -8.02 -27.98 14.86
N ASN A 115 -7.85 -28.60 13.70
CA ASN A 115 -7.57 -27.88 12.45
C ASN A 115 -8.69 -26.92 12.08
N ALA A 116 -9.95 -27.31 12.29
CA ALA A 116 -11.10 -26.45 12.05
C ALA A 116 -11.11 -25.23 13.01
N GLU A 117 -10.80 -25.43 14.29
CA GLU A 117 -10.72 -24.37 15.30
C GLU A 117 -9.55 -23.41 15.03
N VAL A 118 -8.37 -23.92 14.67
CA VAL A 118 -7.22 -23.10 14.24
C VAL A 118 -7.60 -22.22 13.06
N LYS A 119 -8.38 -22.76 12.10
CA LYS A 119 -8.81 -21.99 10.93
C LYS A 119 -9.76 -20.85 11.28
N VAL A 120 -10.60 -20.97 12.31
CA VAL A 120 -11.41 -19.87 12.84
C VAL A 120 -10.52 -18.74 13.33
N VAL A 121 -9.50 -19.06 14.14
CA VAL A 121 -8.56 -18.06 14.68
C VAL A 121 -7.78 -17.36 13.56
N GLU A 122 -7.33 -18.09 12.56
CA GLU A 122 -6.66 -17.51 11.39
C GLU A 122 -7.57 -16.51 10.65
N LEU A 123 -8.84 -16.87 10.41
CA LEU A 123 -9.80 -16.00 9.74
C LEU A 123 -10.12 -14.76 10.57
N GLN A 124 -10.24 -14.88 11.89
CA GLN A 124 -10.42 -13.76 12.81
C GLN A 124 -9.22 -12.80 12.72
N LEU A 125 -8.00 -13.35 12.75
CA LEU A 125 -6.78 -12.55 12.60
C LEU A 125 -6.77 -11.80 11.26
N GLN A 126 -7.08 -12.47 10.16
CA GLN A 126 -7.14 -11.83 8.83
C GLN A 126 -8.20 -10.73 8.77
N GLN A 127 -9.35 -10.94 9.40
CA GLN A 127 -10.39 -9.92 9.51
C GLN A 127 -9.90 -8.69 10.27
N HIS A 128 -9.22 -8.87 11.41
CA HIS A 128 -8.67 -7.77 12.20
C HIS A 128 -7.57 -7.01 11.45
N LEU A 129 -6.65 -7.73 10.77
CA LEU A 129 -5.61 -7.12 9.95
C LEU A 129 -6.20 -6.29 8.80
N ASN A 130 -7.26 -6.78 8.18
CA ASN A 130 -7.97 -6.06 7.13
C ASN A 130 -8.61 -4.77 7.66
N VAL A 131 -9.21 -4.77 8.84
CA VAL A 131 -9.74 -3.57 9.51
C VAL A 131 -8.63 -2.55 9.78
N LEU A 132 -7.47 -2.99 10.28
CA LEU A 132 -6.32 -2.11 10.50
C LEU A 132 -5.82 -1.49 9.18
N GLN A 133 -5.81 -2.27 8.09
CA GLN A 133 -5.48 -1.76 6.76
C GLN A 133 -6.46 -0.67 6.29
N GLN A 134 -7.77 -0.83 6.55
CA GLN A 134 -8.78 0.18 6.25
C GLN A 134 -8.52 1.48 7.02
N TYR A 135 -8.18 1.40 8.32
CA TYR A 135 -7.80 2.57 9.11
C TYR A 135 -6.54 3.25 8.58
N HIS A 136 -5.57 2.48 8.10
CA HIS A 136 -4.36 3.02 7.49
C HIS A 136 -4.69 3.75 6.18
N LEU A 137 -5.44 3.12 5.27
CA LEU A 137 -5.83 3.69 3.97
C LEU A 137 -6.71 4.94 4.10
N SER A 138 -7.57 4.99 5.14
CA SER A 138 -8.41 6.16 5.42
C SER A 138 -7.67 7.33 6.06
N GLY A 139 -6.38 7.16 6.43
CA GLY A 139 -5.58 8.18 7.09
C GLY A 139 -5.98 8.46 8.55
N LEU A 140 -6.92 7.70 9.11
CA LEU A 140 -7.38 7.88 10.48
C LEU A 140 -6.28 7.61 11.51
N MET A 141 -5.36 6.69 11.23
CA MET A 141 -4.21 6.44 12.11
C MET A 141 -3.31 7.67 12.30
N GLN A 142 -3.11 8.47 11.26
CA GLN A 142 -2.30 9.68 11.35
C GLN A 142 -2.95 10.76 12.21
N ARG A 143 -4.28 10.87 12.21
CA ARG A 143 -5.01 11.80 13.06
C ARG A 143 -4.85 11.49 14.55
N TYR A 144 -4.87 10.21 14.92
CA TYR A 144 -4.65 9.80 16.32
C TYR A 144 -3.20 10.00 16.80
N ALA A 145 -2.21 9.85 15.89
CA ALA A 145 -0.80 10.07 16.23
C ALA A 145 -0.45 11.56 16.39
N LEU A 146 -1.17 12.47 15.76
CA LEU A 146 -0.93 13.93 15.84
C LEU A 146 -1.68 14.60 17.03
N GLN A 147 -2.56 13.88 17.71
CA GLN A 147 -3.30 14.39 18.88
C GLN A 147 -2.66 14.04 20.24
N ARG A 148 -1.49 13.39 20.24
CA ARG A 148 -0.65 13.14 21.42
C ARG A 148 0.58 14.01 21.41
#